data_35c8ba35a228abc1cc01fb029e558954
#
_entry.id   35c8ba35a228abc1cc01fb029e558954
#
_cell.length_a   1.000
_cell.length_b   1.000
_cell.length_c   1.000
_cell.angle_alpha   90.00
_cell.angle_beta   90.00
_cell.angle_gamma   90.00
#
_symmetry.space_group_name_H-M   'P 1'
#
loop_
_entity.id
_entity.type
_entity.pdbx_description
1 polymer ?
#
loop_
_entity_poly.entity_id
_entity_poly.type
_entity_poly.pdbx_seq_one_letter_code
_entity_poly.pdbx_strand_id
1 'polypeptide(L)'
;MKRAKIDLLHSQNENFSMQENETIDDMVTKFIKITNGLASLVDGIDNDQKVRKIIRALPPSWKVKTTTLKELNDKEEMELIGLIGNLKTHEMERKARDEMAPPKKKTIAFKNSSTYSDEDDEEEDDEEEDDEDLSLLMKNVRRMYNKAKFQNRRR
;
A
#
# COMPACT_ATOMS: atom_id res chain seq x y z
N MET A 1 -37.15 -10.23 -16.49
CA MET A 1 -36.11 -10.76 -15.58
C MET A 1 -34.68 -10.64 -16.09
N LYS A 2 -34.38 -10.82 -17.37
CA LYS A 2 -32.99 -10.71 -17.90
C LYS A 2 -32.40 -9.30 -17.75
N ARG A 3 -33.15 -8.23 -18.02
CA ARG A 3 -32.68 -6.83 -17.90
C ARG A 3 -32.22 -6.49 -16.50
N ALA A 4 -33.01 -6.76 -15.47
CA ALA A 4 -32.64 -6.46 -14.09
C ALA A 4 -31.35 -7.16 -13.63
N LYS A 5 -31.09 -8.39 -14.16
CA LYS A 5 -29.87 -9.10 -13.89
C LYS A 5 -28.66 -8.48 -14.60
N ILE A 6 -28.87 -8.01 -15.83
CA ILE A 6 -27.84 -7.28 -16.59
C ILE A 6 -27.50 -5.96 -15.89
N ASP A 7 -28.49 -5.18 -15.50
CA ASP A 7 -28.31 -3.90 -14.80
C ASP A 7 -27.60 -4.09 -13.47
N LEU A 8 -27.92 -5.15 -12.72
CA LEU A 8 -27.22 -5.50 -11.49
C LEU A 8 -25.76 -5.84 -11.71
N LEU A 9 -25.44 -6.67 -12.72
CA LEU A 9 -24.07 -7.07 -13.04
C LEU A 9 -23.24 -5.87 -13.55
N HIS A 10 -23.84 -4.98 -14.34
CA HIS A 10 -23.18 -3.73 -14.74
C HIS A 10 -22.87 -2.86 -13.52
N SER A 11 -23.84 -2.65 -12.63
CA SER A 11 -23.63 -1.90 -11.40
C SER A 11 -22.53 -2.53 -10.52
N GLN A 12 -22.52 -3.86 -10.40
CA GLN A 12 -21.46 -4.57 -9.67
C GLN A 12 -20.08 -4.40 -10.34
N ASN A 13 -20.04 -4.42 -11.67
CA ASN A 13 -18.81 -4.17 -12.40
C ASN A 13 -18.34 -2.72 -12.26
N GLU A 14 -19.23 -1.74 -12.33
CA GLU A 14 -18.90 -0.32 -12.19
C GLU A 14 -18.37 0.01 -10.79
N ASN A 15 -18.99 -0.52 -9.75
CA ASN A 15 -18.62 -0.30 -8.35
C ASN A 15 -17.59 -1.31 -7.82
N PHE A 16 -16.99 -2.12 -8.72
CA PHE A 16 -16.04 -3.15 -8.32
C PHE A 16 -14.76 -2.53 -7.73
N SER A 17 -14.45 -2.91 -6.50
CA SER A 17 -13.25 -2.51 -5.79
C SER A 17 -12.78 -3.63 -4.85
N MET A 18 -11.48 -3.70 -4.63
CA MET A 18 -10.84 -4.59 -3.67
C MET A 18 -10.86 -3.94 -2.29
N GLN A 19 -11.17 -4.72 -1.27
CA GLN A 19 -11.12 -4.28 0.13
C GLN A 19 -9.68 -4.36 0.68
N GLU A 20 -9.36 -3.56 1.69
CA GLU A 20 -8.00 -3.51 2.28
C GLU A 20 -7.51 -4.87 2.82
N ASN A 21 -8.42 -5.67 3.37
CA ASN A 21 -8.10 -6.99 3.94
C ASN A 21 -8.42 -8.16 3.01
N GLU A 22 -8.76 -7.88 1.77
CA GLU A 22 -9.10 -8.89 0.78
C GLU A 22 -7.83 -9.42 0.11
N THR A 23 -7.80 -10.72 -0.20
CA THR A 23 -6.71 -11.30 -0.97
C THR A 23 -6.91 -11.08 -2.47
N ILE A 24 -5.81 -11.13 -3.24
CA ILE A 24 -5.88 -11.05 -4.71
C ILE A 24 -6.74 -12.18 -5.27
N ASP A 25 -6.67 -13.38 -4.71
CA ASP A 25 -7.48 -14.53 -5.14
C ASP A 25 -8.98 -14.29 -4.96
N ASP A 26 -9.39 -13.74 -3.82
CA ASP A 26 -10.80 -13.43 -3.55
C ASP A 26 -11.31 -12.34 -4.47
N MET A 27 -10.54 -11.28 -4.66
CA MET A 27 -10.85 -10.18 -5.58
C MET A 27 -11.02 -10.68 -7.01
N VAL A 28 -10.06 -11.47 -7.51
CA VAL A 28 -10.10 -12.05 -8.87
C VAL A 28 -11.29 -12.98 -9.05
N THR A 29 -11.58 -13.82 -8.06
CA THR A 29 -12.74 -14.74 -8.09
C THR A 29 -14.05 -13.97 -8.22
N LYS A 30 -14.23 -12.89 -7.45
CA LYS A 30 -15.41 -12.01 -7.58
C LYS A 30 -15.50 -11.36 -8.96
N PHE A 31 -14.36 -10.85 -9.45
CA PHE A 31 -14.30 -10.20 -10.75
C PHE A 31 -14.68 -11.15 -11.90
N ILE A 32 -14.08 -12.35 -11.92
CA ILE A 32 -14.38 -13.38 -12.92
C ILE A 32 -15.88 -13.76 -12.88
N LYS A 33 -16.47 -13.86 -11.70
CA LYS A 33 -17.90 -14.16 -11.54
C LYS A 33 -18.80 -13.10 -12.17
N ILE A 34 -18.46 -11.83 -11.99
CA ILE A 34 -19.18 -10.70 -12.59
C ILE A 34 -19.01 -10.70 -14.12
N THR A 35 -17.78 -10.81 -14.60
CA THR A 35 -17.47 -10.76 -16.05
C THR A 35 -18.06 -11.95 -16.81
N ASN A 36 -18.02 -13.17 -16.25
CA ASN A 36 -18.65 -14.35 -16.83
C ASN A 36 -20.19 -14.21 -16.83
N GLY A 37 -20.76 -13.62 -15.76
CA GLY A 37 -22.18 -13.30 -15.70
C GLY A 37 -22.59 -12.34 -16.81
N LEU A 38 -21.82 -11.29 -17.07
CA LEU A 38 -22.05 -10.35 -18.18
C LEU A 38 -21.87 -11.05 -19.54
N ALA A 39 -20.80 -11.77 -19.75
CA ALA A 39 -20.53 -12.48 -21.01
C ALA A 39 -21.61 -13.49 -21.38
N SER A 40 -22.31 -14.07 -20.40
CA SER A 40 -23.43 -14.99 -20.64
C SER A 40 -24.73 -14.32 -21.07
N LEU A 41 -24.87 -13.02 -20.85
CA LEU A 41 -26.13 -12.27 -21.05
C LEU A 41 -26.00 -11.15 -22.09
N VAL A 42 -24.79 -10.65 -22.30
CA VAL A 42 -24.42 -9.55 -23.19
C VAL A 42 -23.06 -9.88 -23.81
N ASP A 43 -22.50 -8.98 -24.60
CA ASP A 43 -21.16 -9.14 -25.15
C ASP A 43 -20.10 -9.17 -24.03
N GLY A 44 -19.09 -10.02 -24.22
CA GLY A 44 -17.98 -10.18 -23.28
C GLY A 44 -17.15 -8.89 -23.16
N ILE A 45 -16.62 -8.67 -21.97
CA ILE A 45 -15.69 -7.55 -21.72
C ILE A 45 -14.33 -7.92 -22.30
N ASP A 46 -13.71 -7.00 -23.05
CA ASP A 46 -12.40 -7.17 -23.66
C ASP A 46 -11.27 -7.30 -22.61
N ASN A 47 -10.16 -7.92 -23.00
CA ASN A 47 -9.01 -8.15 -22.10
C ASN A 47 -8.44 -6.85 -21.53
N ASP A 48 -8.23 -5.84 -22.37
CA ASP A 48 -7.70 -4.52 -21.93
C ASP A 48 -8.65 -3.84 -20.91
N GLN A 49 -9.96 -3.89 -21.16
CA GLN A 49 -10.95 -3.37 -20.22
C GLN A 49 -10.92 -4.11 -18.87
N LYS A 50 -10.74 -5.43 -18.87
CA LYS A 50 -10.59 -6.24 -17.65
C LYS A 50 -9.33 -5.84 -16.87
N VAL A 51 -8.21 -5.72 -17.56
CA VAL A 51 -6.91 -5.31 -16.97
C VAL A 51 -7.02 -3.94 -16.34
N ARG A 52 -7.51 -2.94 -17.08
CA ARG A 52 -7.70 -1.57 -16.57
C ARG A 52 -8.66 -1.54 -15.38
N LYS A 53 -9.71 -2.35 -15.40
CA LYS A 53 -10.67 -2.42 -14.29
C LYS A 53 -10.03 -2.98 -13.02
N ILE A 54 -9.28 -4.05 -13.10
CA ILE A 54 -8.57 -4.61 -11.94
C ILE A 54 -7.55 -3.61 -11.38
N ILE A 55 -6.76 -2.97 -12.22
CA ILE A 55 -5.77 -1.97 -11.78
C ILE A 55 -6.47 -0.82 -11.01
N ARG A 56 -7.62 -0.36 -11.48
CA ARG A 56 -8.40 0.69 -10.80
C ARG A 56 -9.07 0.24 -9.52
N ALA A 57 -9.34 -1.07 -9.40
CA ALA A 57 -10.02 -1.65 -8.25
C ALA A 57 -9.11 -1.85 -7.05
N LEU A 58 -7.78 -1.74 -7.21
CA LEU A 58 -6.82 -1.91 -6.13
C LEU A 58 -6.94 -0.81 -5.07
N PRO A 59 -6.81 -1.14 -3.78
CA PRO A 59 -6.94 -0.18 -2.68
C PRO A 59 -5.76 0.80 -2.63
N PRO A 60 -5.90 1.93 -1.89
CA PRO A 60 -4.85 2.95 -1.77
C PRO A 60 -3.50 2.42 -1.29
N SER A 61 -3.48 1.39 -0.46
CA SER A 61 -2.26 0.72 0.02
C SER A 61 -1.42 0.09 -1.11
N TRP A 62 -1.98 -0.04 -2.32
CA TRP A 62 -1.33 -0.54 -3.52
C TRP A 62 -0.93 0.56 -4.52
N LYS A 63 -0.97 1.83 -4.11
CA LYS A 63 -0.79 3.00 -5.00
C LYS A 63 0.49 2.90 -5.86
N VAL A 64 1.63 2.58 -5.27
CA VAL A 64 2.91 2.45 -6.00
C VAL A 64 2.80 1.36 -7.06
N LYS A 65 2.29 0.18 -6.70
CA LYS A 65 2.11 -0.94 -7.63
C LYS A 65 1.12 -0.59 -8.75
N THR A 66 0.03 0.10 -8.41
CA THR A 66 -0.98 0.58 -9.36
C THR A 66 -0.37 1.50 -10.41
N THR A 67 0.49 2.44 -10.00
CA THR A 67 1.18 3.36 -10.92
C THR A 67 2.09 2.59 -11.88
N THR A 68 2.92 1.69 -11.36
CA THR A 68 3.80 0.83 -12.18
C THR A 68 3.02 -0.01 -13.19
N LEU A 69 1.90 -0.60 -12.76
CA LEU A 69 1.07 -1.42 -13.65
C LEU A 69 0.37 -0.61 -14.74
N LYS A 70 -0.05 0.62 -14.44
CA LYS A 70 -0.59 1.54 -15.46
C LYS A 70 0.45 1.87 -16.52
N GLU A 71 1.66 2.24 -16.10
CA GLU A 71 2.75 2.56 -17.00
C GLU A 71 3.16 1.38 -17.89
N LEU A 72 3.15 0.15 -17.34
CA LEU A 72 3.41 -1.06 -18.10
C LEU A 72 2.30 -1.34 -19.12
N ASN A 73 1.05 -1.24 -18.73
CA ASN A 73 -0.09 -1.47 -19.62
C ASN A 73 -0.21 -0.42 -20.72
N ASP A 74 0.24 0.80 -20.48
CA ASP A 74 0.27 1.88 -21.48
C ASP A 74 1.38 1.67 -22.53
N LYS A 75 2.42 0.92 -22.20
CA LYS A 75 3.54 0.59 -23.11
C LYS A 75 3.32 -0.68 -23.90
N GLU A 76 2.78 -1.69 -23.26
CA GLU A 76 2.54 -3.02 -23.84
C GLU A 76 1.18 -3.52 -23.34
N GLU A 77 0.38 -4.09 -24.25
CA GLU A 77 -0.88 -4.70 -23.87
C GLU A 77 -0.64 -5.89 -22.94
N MET A 78 -1.12 -5.76 -21.70
CA MET A 78 -0.92 -6.77 -20.67
C MET A 78 -2.07 -7.78 -20.68
N GLU A 79 -1.73 -9.08 -20.66
CA GLU A 79 -2.73 -10.12 -20.48
C GLU A 79 -3.22 -10.19 -19.04
N LEU A 80 -4.51 -10.48 -18.86
CA LEU A 80 -5.14 -10.60 -17.54
C LEU A 80 -4.43 -11.63 -16.65
N ILE A 81 -3.99 -12.75 -17.21
CA ILE A 81 -3.27 -13.79 -16.46
C ILE A 81 -1.92 -13.27 -15.95
N GLY A 82 -1.19 -12.53 -16.78
CA GLY A 82 0.08 -11.91 -16.41
C GLY A 82 -0.09 -10.87 -15.31
N LEU A 83 -1.15 -10.05 -15.38
CA LEU A 83 -1.51 -9.10 -14.34
C LEU A 83 -1.78 -9.81 -13.00
N ILE A 84 -2.61 -10.85 -13.00
CA ILE A 84 -2.94 -11.62 -11.80
C ILE A 84 -1.69 -12.23 -11.16
N GLY A 85 -0.81 -12.83 -11.96
CA GLY A 85 0.47 -13.37 -11.48
C GLY A 85 1.35 -12.31 -10.81
N ASN A 86 1.44 -11.15 -11.43
CA ASN A 86 2.20 -9.99 -10.90
C ASN A 86 1.63 -9.47 -9.57
N LEU A 87 0.29 -9.38 -9.46
CA LEU A 87 -0.37 -8.97 -8.23
C LEU A 87 -0.18 -9.98 -7.10
N LYS A 88 -0.29 -11.28 -7.37
CA LYS A 88 -0.04 -12.33 -6.38
C LYS A 88 1.39 -12.32 -5.86
N THR A 89 2.36 -12.18 -6.74
CA THR A 89 3.78 -12.06 -6.34
C THR A 89 3.98 -10.88 -5.40
N HIS A 90 3.42 -9.73 -5.74
CA HIS A 90 3.51 -8.54 -4.88
C HIS A 90 2.80 -8.73 -3.53
N GLU A 91 1.65 -9.42 -3.51
CA GLU A 91 0.95 -9.75 -2.25
C GLU A 91 1.82 -10.63 -1.35
N MET A 92 2.48 -11.64 -1.91
CA MET A 92 3.40 -12.51 -1.17
C MET A 92 4.59 -11.73 -0.61
N GLU A 93 5.18 -10.84 -1.39
CA GLU A 93 6.29 -9.97 -0.95
C GLU A 93 5.86 -9.02 0.18
N ARG A 94 4.64 -8.48 0.13
CA ARG A 94 4.09 -7.65 1.21
C ARG A 94 3.92 -8.46 2.49
N LYS A 95 3.30 -9.64 2.42
CA LYS A 95 3.11 -10.52 3.56
C LYS A 95 4.45 -10.90 4.21
N ALA A 96 5.45 -11.26 3.40
CA ALA A 96 6.79 -11.58 3.90
C ALA A 96 7.46 -10.40 4.60
N ARG A 97 7.29 -9.17 4.11
CA ARG A 97 7.80 -7.96 4.77
C ARG A 97 7.10 -7.68 6.10
N ASP A 98 5.77 -7.83 6.13
CA ASP A 98 4.98 -7.60 7.34
C ASP A 98 5.31 -8.63 8.44
N GLU A 99 5.62 -9.88 8.06
CA GLU A 99 6.06 -10.94 8.98
C GLU A 99 7.48 -10.71 9.51
N MET A 100 8.36 -10.12 8.70
CA MET A 100 9.75 -9.79 9.07
C MET A 100 9.87 -8.45 9.80
N ALA A 101 8.85 -7.62 9.78
CA ALA A 101 8.86 -6.34 10.47
C ALA A 101 8.95 -6.57 12.00
N PRO A 102 9.93 -5.99 12.70
CA PRO A 102 9.99 -6.09 14.14
C PRO A 102 8.69 -5.51 14.73
N PRO A 103 8.15 -6.09 15.83
CA PRO A 103 6.92 -5.61 16.43
C PRO A 103 7.08 -4.12 16.71
N LYS A 104 6.20 -3.30 16.15
CA LYS A 104 6.17 -1.85 16.39
C LYS A 104 6.12 -1.65 17.90
N LYS A 105 7.26 -1.30 18.51
CA LYS A 105 7.30 -0.89 19.92
C LYS A 105 6.39 0.32 20.01
N LYS A 106 5.28 0.18 20.74
CA LYS A 106 4.43 1.31 21.10
C LYS A 106 5.34 2.32 21.78
N THR A 107 5.66 3.40 21.08
CA THR A 107 6.36 4.54 21.66
C THR A 107 5.40 5.10 22.70
N ILE A 108 5.69 4.85 23.97
CA ILE A 108 4.98 5.50 25.07
C ILE A 108 5.38 6.96 24.95
N ALA A 109 4.46 7.79 24.46
CA ALA A 109 4.62 9.23 24.46
C ALA A 109 4.77 9.68 25.91
N PHE A 110 5.97 10.04 26.29
CA PHE A 110 6.26 10.67 27.58
C PHE A 110 5.69 12.09 27.48
N LYS A 111 4.50 12.27 28.05
CA LYS A 111 3.84 13.56 28.18
C LYS A 111 4.57 14.34 29.26
N ASN A 112 5.61 15.06 28.87
CA ASN A 112 6.26 16.01 29.77
C ASN A 112 5.44 17.30 29.74
N SER A 113 4.66 17.52 30.80
CA SER A 113 3.98 18.79 31.05
C SER A 113 4.99 19.78 31.62
N SER A 114 5.37 20.77 30.86
CA SER A 114 5.77 22.08 31.43
C SER A 114 5.32 23.18 30.51
N THR A 115 4.33 23.91 31.02
CA THR A 115 3.89 25.22 30.65
C THR A 115 5.06 26.18 30.37
N TYR A 116 5.05 26.84 29.23
CA TYR A 116 5.19 28.29 29.07
C TYR A 116 4.76 28.67 27.65
N SER A 117 3.90 29.68 27.60
CA SER A 117 3.38 30.42 26.47
C SER A 117 4.49 31.13 25.68
N ASP A 118 4.40 31.17 24.34
CA ASP A 118 4.12 32.35 23.51
C ASP A 118 4.26 31.98 22.02
N GLU A 119 3.28 32.35 21.33
CA GLU A 119 2.97 32.87 20.00
C GLU A 119 4.01 32.72 18.86
N ASP A 120 3.41 32.29 17.74
CA ASP A 120 3.53 32.75 16.36
C ASP A 120 4.33 31.89 15.35
N ASP A 121 3.54 31.63 14.28
CA ASP A 121 3.82 31.50 12.84
C ASP A 121 4.39 30.19 12.27
N GLU A 122 3.43 29.55 11.58
CA GLU A 122 3.41 28.99 10.20
C GLU A 122 4.77 28.58 9.58
N GLU A 123 4.89 27.29 9.23
CA GLU A 123 4.94 26.80 7.86
C GLU A 123 5.12 25.28 7.85
N GLU A 124 4.30 24.65 7.00
CA GLU A 124 4.29 23.26 6.63
C GLU A 124 5.62 22.88 5.94
N ASP A 125 6.22 21.74 6.32
CA ASP A 125 6.96 20.93 5.36
C ASP A 125 6.96 19.45 5.78
N ASP A 126 6.29 18.63 4.95
CA ASP A 126 6.19 17.18 5.00
C ASP A 126 7.52 16.53 4.57
N GLU A 127 8.49 16.37 5.46
CA GLU A 127 9.65 15.48 5.27
C GLU A 127 10.14 14.91 6.60
N GLU A 128 9.33 14.06 7.27
CA GLU A 128 9.74 13.40 8.51
C GLU A 128 9.66 11.86 8.44
N GLU A 129 10.48 11.21 7.63
CA GLU A 129 10.74 9.76 7.81
C GLU A 129 12.23 9.38 7.91
N ASP A 130 13.17 10.28 7.63
CA ASP A 130 14.61 9.97 7.69
C ASP A 130 15.32 10.47 8.96
N ASP A 131 14.69 11.25 9.81
CA ASP A 131 15.34 11.89 10.98
C ASP A 131 15.43 11.00 12.23
N GLU A 132 14.60 9.97 12.38
CA GLU A 132 14.64 9.11 13.57
C GLU A 132 15.88 8.18 13.61
N ASP A 133 16.27 7.63 12.47
CA ASP A 133 17.43 6.77 12.37
C ASP A 133 18.76 7.55 12.53
N LEU A 134 18.82 8.77 12.01
CA LEU A 134 19.94 9.71 12.21
C LEU A 134 20.05 10.14 13.68
N SER A 135 18.93 10.39 14.35
CA SER A 135 18.88 10.76 15.76
C SER A 135 19.38 9.62 16.67
N LEU A 136 19.02 8.37 16.38
CA LEU A 136 19.50 7.18 17.08
C LEU A 136 20.99 6.94 16.84
N LEU A 137 21.47 7.12 15.61
CA LEU A 137 22.88 7.02 15.26
C LEU A 137 23.70 8.08 16.00
N MET A 138 23.25 9.34 16.01
CA MET A 138 23.89 10.45 16.75
C MET A 138 23.94 10.17 18.25
N LYS A 139 22.89 9.64 18.86
CA LYS A 139 22.88 9.25 20.29
C LYS A 139 23.87 8.14 20.58
N ASN A 140 24.00 7.14 19.71
CA ASN A 140 24.94 6.04 19.87
C ASN A 140 26.38 6.49 19.72
N VAL A 141 26.69 7.33 18.73
CA VAL A 141 28.01 7.93 18.53
C VAL A 141 28.42 8.79 19.74
N ARG A 142 27.50 9.60 20.26
CA ARG A 142 27.72 10.44 21.45
C ARG A 142 27.99 9.61 22.71
N ARG A 143 27.29 8.48 22.85
CA ARG A 143 27.52 7.53 23.97
C ARG A 143 28.89 6.85 23.88
N MET A 144 29.30 6.43 22.69
CA MET A 144 30.62 5.85 22.45
C MET A 144 31.74 6.86 22.70
N TYR A 145 31.60 8.10 22.22
CA TYR A 145 32.58 9.17 22.44
C TYR A 145 32.75 9.49 23.93
N ASN A 146 31.67 9.60 24.67
CA ASN A 146 31.73 9.84 26.11
C ASN A 146 32.37 8.67 26.87
N LYS A 147 32.11 7.43 26.47
CA LYS A 147 32.70 6.24 27.06
C LYS A 147 34.22 6.19 26.84
N ALA A 148 34.68 6.55 25.64
CA ALA A 148 36.13 6.65 25.32
C ALA A 148 36.83 7.76 26.10
N LYS A 149 36.14 8.92 26.29
CA LYS A 149 36.72 10.05 27.07
C LYS A 149 36.86 9.76 28.55
N PHE A 150 36.01 8.92 29.15
CA PHE A 150 36.13 8.48 30.54
C PHE A 150 37.23 7.44 30.76
N GLN A 151 37.53 6.61 29.76
CA GLN A 151 38.61 5.63 29.88
C GLN A 151 39.99 6.28 29.79
N ASN A 152 40.15 7.38 29.04
CA ASN A 152 41.44 8.10 28.93
C ASN A 152 41.77 8.99 30.13
N ARG A 153 40.82 9.22 31.07
CA ARG A 153 41.11 9.98 32.31
C ARG A 153 41.60 9.15 33.50
N ARG A 154 41.72 7.82 33.32
CA ARG A 154 42.16 6.90 34.38
C ARG A 154 43.54 6.30 34.15
N ARG A 155 44.36 6.95 33.31
CA ARG A 155 45.82 6.64 33.20
C ARG A 155 46.65 7.81 33.70
#